data_1fa324fb716fe30d3998373117fc7180
#
_entry.id   1fa324fb716fe30d3998373117fc7180
#
_cell.length_a   1.000
_cell.length_b   1.000
_cell.length_c   1.000
_cell.angle_alpha   90.00
_cell.angle_beta   90.00
_cell.angle_gamma   90.00
#
_symmetry.space_group_name_H-M   'P 1'
#
loop_
_entity.id
_entity.type
_entity.pdbx_description
1 polymer ?
#
loop_
_entity_poly.entity_id
_entity_poly.type
_entity_poly.pdbx_seq_one_letter_code
_entity_poly.pdbx_strand_id
1 'polypeptide(L)'
;MENKLKNNTLVKVCEQIMAANMAEYGDERIARQESARDFWDLITGDADREEILEKYNIGCLRVCEMCGELMDEGWVLDATVVCSDKCAAEFFDESVPEFKYRMSDENFIKQAMELDKCEKKYEDLTEEERGKYLDMAMDRTDFYWTEWE
;
A
#
# COMPACT_ATOMS: atom_id res chain seq x y z
N MET A 1 -9.25 0.59 17.90
CA MET A 1 -8.47 0.78 16.68
C MET A 1 -9.36 1.31 15.57
N GLU A 2 -9.04 2.47 15.03
CA GLU A 2 -9.82 3.02 13.93
C GLU A 2 -9.61 2.16 12.68
N ASN A 3 -10.71 1.76 12.06
CA ASN A 3 -10.66 1.10 10.78
C ASN A 3 -10.38 2.14 9.70
N LYS A 4 -9.20 2.11 9.12
CA LYS A 4 -8.76 3.06 8.09
C LYS A 4 -9.26 2.72 6.68
N LEU A 5 -9.95 1.59 6.55
CA LEU A 5 -10.49 1.16 5.26
C LEU A 5 -11.69 2.01 4.85
N LYS A 6 -11.79 2.30 3.58
CA LYS A 6 -12.94 3.03 3.02
C LYS A 6 -14.20 2.16 3.09
N ASN A 7 -15.34 2.78 3.36
CA ASN A 7 -16.62 2.05 3.45
C ASN A 7 -16.96 1.31 2.15
N ASN A 8 -16.73 1.92 1.00
CA ASN A 8 -16.98 1.27 -0.28
C ASN A 8 -16.03 0.08 -0.54
N THR A 9 -14.82 0.10 -0.01
CA THR A 9 -13.91 -1.04 -0.04
C THR A 9 -14.49 -2.20 0.77
N LEU A 10 -14.97 -1.92 1.98
CA LEU A 10 -15.57 -2.94 2.85
C LEU A 10 -16.82 -3.57 2.21
N VAL A 11 -17.68 -2.76 1.59
CA VAL A 11 -18.87 -3.25 0.87
C VAL A 11 -18.47 -4.17 -0.28
N LYS A 12 -17.50 -3.76 -1.08
CA LYS A 12 -16.96 -4.52 -2.20
C LYS A 12 -16.45 -5.89 -1.75
N VAL A 13 -15.69 -5.92 -0.65
CA VAL A 13 -15.14 -7.14 -0.08
C VAL A 13 -16.25 -8.06 0.42
N CYS A 14 -17.24 -7.52 1.14
CA CYS A 14 -18.40 -8.29 1.60
C CYS A 14 -19.16 -8.93 0.43
N GLU A 15 -19.41 -8.17 -0.63
CA GLU A 15 -20.10 -8.66 -1.83
C GLU A 15 -19.30 -9.77 -2.51
N GLN A 16 -17.98 -9.60 -2.61
CA GLN A 16 -17.10 -10.58 -3.24
C GLN A 16 -17.07 -11.90 -2.45
N ILE A 17 -16.97 -11.82 -1.13
CA ILE A 17 -17.00 -12.99 -0.24
C ILE A 17 -18.34 -13.70 -0.34
N MET A 18 -19.44 -12.95 -0.29
CA MET A 18 -20.80 -13.50 -0.38
C MET A 18 -21.05 -14.20 -1.73
N ALA A 19 -20.64 -13.56 -2.83
CA ALA A 19 -20.78 -14.13 -4.16
C ALA A 19 -20.02 -15.46 -4.31
N ALA A 20 -18.79 -15.51 -3.77
CA ALA A 20 -17.97 -16.71 -3.80
C ALA A 20 -18.61 -17.85 -3.01
N ASN A 21 -19.14 -17.56 -1.81
CA ASN A 21 -19.78 -18.58 -0.98
C ASN A 21 -21.14 -19.03 -1.56
N MET A 22 -21.88 -18.14 -2.20
CA MET A 22 -23.12 -18.53 -2.92
C MET A 22 -22.80 -19.49 -4.07
N ALA A 23 -21.72 -19.24 -4.80
CA ALA A 23 -21.28 -20.13 -5.88
C ALA A 23 -20.80 -21.50 -5.35
N GLU A 24 -20.11 -21.51 -4.21
CA GLU A 24 -19.58 -22.73 -3.61
C GLU A 24 -20.67 -23.61 -2.99
N TYR A 25 -21.57 -23.04 -2.19
CA TYR A 25 -22.54 -23.81 -1.39
C TYR A 25 -23.91 -23.91 -2.04
N GLY A 26 -24.33 -22.95 -2.84
CA GLY A 26 -25.65 -22.89 -3.47
C GLY A 26 -26.80 -22.72 -2.48
N ASP A 27 -26.50 -22.49 -1.21
CA ASP A 27 -27.47 -22.30 -0.13
C ASP A 27 -27.17 -20.96 0.53
N GLU A 28 -28.15 -20.03 0.49
CA GLU A 28 -28.00 -18.68 1.03
C GLU A 28 -27.67 -18.66 2.52
N ARG A 29 -28.29 -19.54 3.30
CA ARG A 29 -28.06 -19.60 4.75
C ARG A 29 -26.62 -19.98 5.07
N ILE A 30 -26.10 -21.01 4.42
CA ILE A 30 -24.73 -21.45 4.60
C ILE A 30 -23.77 -20.38 4.10
N ALA A 31 -24.05 -19.79 2.93
CA ALA A 31 -23.23 -18.73 2.36
C ALA A 31 -23.12 -17.53 3.31
N ARG A 32 -24.22 -17.11 3.94
CA ARG A 32 -24.21 -16.00 4.90
C ARG A 32 -23.40 -16.31 6.15
N GLN A 33 -23.53 -17.54 6.68
CA GLN A 33 -22.75 -17.96 7.86
C GLN A 33 -21.25 -17.97 7.58
N GLU A 34 -20.84 -18.58 6.48
CA GLU A 34 -19.44 -18.64 6.08
C GLU A 34 -18.88 -17.26 5.76
N SER A 35 -19.65 -16.42 5.06
CA SER A 35 -19.25 -15.06 4.72
C SER A 35 -19.07 -14.19 5.96
N ALA A 36 -19.99 -14.28 6.92
CA ALA A 36 -19.91 -13.51 8.16
C ALA A 36 -18.68 -13.92 8.97
N ARG A 37 -18.39 -15.21 9.06
CA ARG A 37 -17.23 -15.72 9.78
C ARG A 37 -15.93 -15.25 9.12
N ASP A 38 -15.79 -15.44 7.83
CA ASP A 38 -14.55 -15.10 7.12
C ASP A 38 -14.33 -13.58 7.08
N PHE A 39 -15.40 -12.79 6.92
CA PHE A 39 -15.29 -11.34 6.99
C PHE A 39 -14.88 -10.87 8.38
N TRP A 40 -15.47 -11.45 9.43
CA TRP A 40 -15.11 -11.15 10.82
C TRP A 40 -13.63 -11.48 11.08
N ASP A 41 -13.19 -12.67 10.67
CA ASP A 41 -11.80 -13.09 10.86
C ASP A 41 -10.83 -12.17 10.10
N LEU A 42 -11.21 -11.74 8.90
CA LEU A 42 -10.42 -10.81 8.11
C LEU A 42 -10.26 -9.45 8.82
N ILE A 43 -11.35 -8.90 9.33
CA ILE A 43 -11.34 -7.57 9.96
C ILE A 43 -10.64 -7.61 11.32
N THR A 44 -10.86 -8.64 12.12
CA THR A 44 -10.28 -8.76 13.47
C THR A 44 -8.86 -9.29 13.47
N GLY A 45 -8.48 -10.06 12.45
CA GLY A 45 -7.19 -10.75 12.42
C GLY A 45 -7.17 -12.02 13.27
N ASP A 46 -8.33 -12.56 13.62
CA ASP A 46 -8.44 -13.83 14.39
C ASP A 46 -7.96 -15.04 13.59
N ALA A 47 -7.90 -14.92 12.27
CA ALA A 47 -7.31 -15.92 11.38
C ALA A 47 -6.29 -15.23 10.46
N ASP A 48 -5.52 -16.01 9.69
CA ASP A 48 -4.55 -15.48 8.75
C ASP A 48 -5.26 -14.65 7.66
N ARG A 49 -5.02 -13.34 7.67
CA ARG A 49 -5.63 -12.40 6.73
C ARG A 49 -5.23 -12.67 5.29
N GLU A 50 -3.97 -13.00 5.05
CA GLU A 50 -3.47 -13.30 3.71
C GLU A 50 -4.15 -14.53 3.12
N GLU A 51 -4.37 -15.54 3.93
CA GLU A 51 -5.09 -16.77 3.53
C GLU A 51 -6.52 -16.45 3.08
N ILE A 52 -7.22 -15.56 3.82
CA ILE A 52 -8.59 -15.15 3.46
C ILE A 52 -8.58 -14.33 2.16
N LEU A 53 -7.64 -13.40 2.01
CA LEU A 53 -7.51 -12.61 0.79
C LEU A 53 -7.25 -13.50 -0.44
N GLU A 54 -6.44 -14.52 -0.28
CA GLU A 54 -6.13 -15.48 -1.33
C GLU A 54 -7.32 -16.38 -1.66
N LYS A 55 -8.01 -16.89 -0.62
CA LYS A 55 -9.19 -17.75 -0.75
C LYS A 55 -10.27 -17.12 -1.63
N TYR A 56 -10.51 -15.83 -1.48
CA TYR A 56 -11.55 -15.10 -2.21
C TYR A 56 -11.00 -14.27 -3.37
N ASN A 57 -9.71 -14.36 -3.64
CA ASN A 57 -9.04 -13.57 -4.68
C ASN A 57 -9.33 -12.06 -4.54
N ILE A 58 -9.21 -11.56 -3.31
CA ILE A 58 -9.48 -10.15 -3.00
C ILE A 58 -8.28 -9.30 -3.42
N GLY A 59 -8.45 -8.49 -4.47
CA GLY A 59 -7.37 -7.66 -5.03
C GLY A 59 -7.28 -6.25 -4.46
N CYS A 60 -8.34 -5.77 -3.82
CA CYS A 60 -8.42 -4.38 -3.33
C CYS A 60 -7.84 -4.18 -1.92
N LEU A 61 -7.39 -5.25 -1.27
CA LEU A 61 -6.78 -5.19 0.05
C LEU A 61 -5.40 -5.83 0.05
N ARG A 62 -4.54 -5.32 0.93
CA ARG A 62 -3.23 -5.90 1.25
C ARG A 62 -3.06 -5.92 2.76
N VAL A 63 -2.13 -6.73 3.23
CA VAL A 63 -1.74 -6.77 4.64
C VAL A 63 -0.39 -6.06 4.78
N CYS A 64 -0.30 -5.10 5.69
CA CYS A 64 0.95 -4.40 5.96
C CYS A 64 1.98 -5.39 6.51
N GLU A 65 3.13 -5.48 5.87
CA GLU A 65 4.18 -6.43 6.26
C GLU A 65 4.88 -6.04 7.57
N MET A 66 4.71 -4.79 8.02
CA MET A 66 5.32 -4.32 9.28
C MET A 66 4.39 -4.47 10.47
N CYS A 67 3.10 -4.09 10.35
CA CYS A 67 2.18 -4.11 11.49
C CYS A 67 1.03 -5.13 11.37
N GLY A 68 0.86 -5.78 10.22
CA GLY A 68 -0.18 -6.79 10.01
C GLY A 68 -1.59 -6.25 9.78
N GLU A 69 -1.76 -4.94 9.72
CA GLU A 69 -3.07 -4.34 9.49
C GLU A 69 -3.50 -4.43 8.03
N LEU A 70 -4.82 -4.50 7.81
CA LEU A 70 -5.38 -4.41 6.46
C LEU A 70 -5.29 -2.98 5.94
N MET A 71 -5.05 -2.87 4.63
CA MET A 71 -5.00 -1.58 3.96
C MET A 71 -5.59 -1.67 2.55
N ASP A 72 -6.23 -0.60 2.10
CA ASP A 72 -6.70 -0.43 0.72
C ASP A 72 -5.82 0.54 -0.06
N GLU A 73 -4.93 1.24 0.64
CA GLU A 73 -3.88 2.08 0.06
C GLU A 73 -2.63 1.99 0.93
N GLY A 74 -1.47 2.24 0.36
CA GLY A 74 -0.23 2.18 1.09
C GLY A 74 1.00 2.39 0.22
N TRP A 75 2.17 2.29 0.86
CA TRP A 75 3.46 2.36 0.19
C TRP A 75 3.84 1.01 -0.39
N VAL A 76 4.27 1.02 -1.64
CA VAL A 76 4.97 -0.12 -2.25
C VAL A 76 6.45 0.22 -2.22
N LEU A 77 7.21 -0.60 -1.49
CA LEU A 77 8.65 -0.43 -1.27
C LEU A 77 9.37 -1.63 -1.86
N ASP A 78 9.55 -1.61 -3.19
CA ASP A 78 10.06 -2.72 -3.98
C ASP A 78 9.10 -3.93 -3.87
N ALA A 79 9.48 -5.00 -3.18
CA ALA A 79 8.64 -6.19 -3.01
C ALA A 79 7.79 -6.17 -1.73
N THR A 80 7.88 -5.12 -0.93
CA THR A 80 7.22 -4.99 0.38
C THR A 80 6.13 -3.92 0.33
N VAL A 81 4.99 -4.18 0.99
CA VAL A 81 3.89 -3.21 1.09
C VAL A 81 3.66 -2.85 2.55
N VAL A 82 3.47 -1.56 2.84
CA VAL A 82 3.26 -1.05 4.19
C VAL A 82 2.16 0.01 4.21
N CYS A 83 1.48 0.16 5.36
CA CYS A 83 0.24 0.93 5.46
C CYS A 83 0.42 2.44 5.69
N SER A 84 1.60 2.88 6.10
CA SER A 84 1.80 4.27 6.54
C SER A 84 3.26 4.69 6.47
N ASP A 85 3.49 6.00 6.62
CA ASP A 85 4.84 6.55 6.74
C ASP A 85 5.60 5.96 7.94
N LYS A 86 4.89 5.69 9.03
CA LYS A 86 5.47 5.09 10.22
C LYS A 86 6.02 3.68 9.93
N CYS A 87 5.21 2.84 9.30
CA CYS A 87 5.65 1.48 8.93
C CYS A 87 6.75 1.52 7.87
N ALA A 88 6.70 2.46 6.93
CA ALA A 88 7.74 2.65 5.94
C ALA A 88 9.06 3.09 6.59
N ALA A 89 9.00 4.01 7.55
CA ALA A 89 10.18 4.42 8.31
C ALA A 89 10.80 3.25 9.09
N GLU A 90 9.99 2.44 9.72
CA GLU A 90 10.44 1.22 10.41
C GLU A 90 11.11 0.24 9.44
N PHE A 91 10.58 0.11 8.23
CA PHE A 91 11.17 -0.74 7.19
C PHE A 91 12.60 -0.31 6.85
N PHE A 92 12.85 1.01 6.77
CA PHE A 92 14.17 1.56 6.48
C PHE A 92 15.04 1.80 7.74
N ASP A 93 14.53 1.46 8.92
CA ASP A 93 15.19 1.70 10.21
C ASP A 93 15.54 3.19 10.39
N GLU A 94 14.59 4.05 10.14
CA GLU A 94 14.75 5.50 10.24
C GLU A 94 13.51 6.17 10.88
N SER A 95 13.61 7.46 11.20
CA SER A 95 12.49 8.24 11.73
C SER A 95 11.51 8.61 10.61
N VAL A 96 10.27 8.98 10.99
CA VAL A 96 9.27 9.44 10.02
C VAL A 96 9.75 10.68 9.24
N PRO A 97 10.34 11.72 9.87
CA PRO A 97 10.92 12.82 9.11
C PRO A 97 12.00 12.41 8.11
N GLU A 98 12.86 11.46 8.48
CA GLU A 98 13.90 10.92 7.58
C GLU A 98 13.27 10.20 6.39
N PHE A 99 12.22 9.41 6.63
CA PHE A 99 11.48 8.75 5.56
C PHE A 99 10.81 9.76 4.63
N LYS A 100 10.17 10.80 5.18
CA LYS A 100 9.55 11.86 4.38
C LYS A 100 10.57 12.57 3.50
N TYR A 101 11.76 12.83 4.01
CA TYR A 101 12.84 13.40 3.22
C TYR A 101 13.27 12.43 2.11
N ARG A 102 13.43 11.13 2.43
CA ARG A 102 13.78 10.08 1.45
C ARG A 102 12.82 10.10 0.26
N MET A 103 11.52 10.31 0.51
CA MET A 103 10.47 10.32 -0.50
C MET A 103 10.16 11.71 -1.04
N SER A 104 10.97 12.72 -0.71
CA SER A 104 10.76 14.10 -1.17
C SER A 104 11.33 14.29 -2.58
N ASP A 105 10.72 15.22 -3.32
CA ASP A 105 11.21 15.63 -4.63
C ASP A 105 12.65 16.14 -4.56
N GLU A 106 12.99 16.89 -3.50
CA GLU A 106 14.34 17.39 -3.28
C GLU A 106 15.38 16.26 -3.25
N ASN A 107 15.11 15.20 -2.49
CA ASN A 107 16.01 14.05 -2.39
C ASN A 107 16.16 13.33 -3.73
N PHE A 108 15.05 13.10 -4.44
CA PHE A 108 15.08 12.46 -5.74
C PHE A 108 15.86 13.28 -6.77
N ILE A 109 15.65 14.59 -6.76
CA ILE A 109 16.39 15.52 -7.65
C ILE A 109 17.88 15.48 -7.34
N LYS A 110 18.26 15.54 -6.06
CA LYS A 110 19.67 15.48 -5.63
C LYS A 110 20.35 14.19 -6.07
N GLN A 111 19.66 13.06 -5.95
CA GLN A 111 20.17 11.76 -6.41
C GLN A 111 20.39 11.75 -7.92
N ALA A 112 19.45 12.28 -8.69
CA ALA A 112 19.56 12.39 -10.14
C ALA A 112 20.72 13.31 -10.55
N MET A 113 20.91 14.41 -9.84
CA MET A 113 22.04 15.35 -10.04
C MET A 113 23.39 14.63 -9.85
N GLU A 114 23.50 13.81 -8.81
CA GLU A 114 24.71 13.01 -8.57
C GLU A 114 25.00 12.05 -9.72
N LEU A 115 24.00 11.36 -10.22
CA LEU A 115 24.13 10.43 -11.33
C LEU A 115 24.52 11.14 -12.62
N ASP A 116 24.01 12.35 -12.83
CA ASP A 116 24.31 13.18 -14.01
C ASP A 116 25.62 13.98 -13.85
N LYS A 117 26.28 13.87 -12.70
CA LYS A 117 27.49 14.63 -12.34
C LYS A 117 27.30 16.15 -12.47
N CYS A 118 26.12 16.63 -12.05
CA CYS A 118 25.77 18.03 -12.07
C CYS A 118 26.60 18.80 -11.04
N GLU A 119 27.26 19.88 -11.48
CA GLU A 119 28.08 20.73 -10.62
C GLU A 119 27.28 21.83 -9.91
N LYS A 120 26.02 22.06 -10.32
CA LYS A 120 25.13 23.05 -9.70
C LYS A 120 24.63 22.57 -8.36
N LYS A 121 24.29 23.50 -7.49
CA LYS A 121 23.58 23.22 -6.23
C LYS A 121 22.08 23.10 -6.51
N TYR A 122 21.37 22.35 -5.69
CA TYR A 122 19.93 22.19 -5.80
C TYR A 122 19.21 23.55 -5.85
N GLU A 123 19.62 24.49 -5.00
CA GLU A 123 19.05 25.84 -4.90
C GLU A 123 19.20 26.68 -6.18
N ASP A 124 20.21 26.35 -6.98
CA ASP A 124 20.53 27.09 -8.21
C ASP A 124 19.83 26.53 -9.46
N LEU A 125 19.08 25.42 -9.31
CA LEU A 125 18.34 24.83 -10.42
C LEU A 125 17.10 25.65 -10.78
N THR A 126 16.84 25.76 -12.09
CA THR A 126 15.59 26.32 -12.59
C THR A 126 14.46 25.28 -12.41
N GLU A 127 13.20 25.73 -12.52
CA GLU A 127 12.04 24.81 -12.47
C GLU A 127 12.13 23.73 -13.55
N GLU A 128 12.57 24.09 -14.75
CA GLU A 128 12.76 23.19 -15.87
C GLU A 128 13.81 22.11 -15.56
N GLU A 129 14.94 22.52 -14.98
CA GLU A 129 16.01 21.60 -14.57
C GLU A 129 15.55 20.67 -13.46
N ARG A 130 14.80 21.17 -12.46
CA ARG A 130 14.21 20.35 -11.38
C ARG A 130 13.26 19.30 -11.93
N GLY A 131 12.39 19.70 -12.85
CA GLY A 131 11.44 18.79 -13.51
C GLY A 131 12.15 17.68 -14.27
N LYS A 132 13.20 18.02 -14.99
CA LYS A 132 14.03 17.05 -15.73
C LYS A 132 14.65 16.02 -14.80
N TYR A 133 15.27 16.45 -13.71
CA TYR A 133 15.91 15.54 -12.75
C TYR A 133 14.87 14.72 -11.97
N LEU A 134 13.73 15.28 -11.65
CA LEU A 134 12.64 14.55 -11.00
C LEU A 134 12.13 13.42 -11.90
N ASP A 135 11.90 13.69 -13.17
CA ASP A 135 11.49 12.67 -14.14
C ASP A 135 12.52 11.53 -14.27
N MET A 136 13.81 11.87 -14.30
CA MET A 136 14.89 10.89 -14.31
C MET A 136 14.87 9.99 -13.07
N ALA A 137 14.64 10.58 -11.90
CA ALA A 137 14.57 9.84 -10.65
C ALA A 137 13.34 8.95 -10.56
N MET A 138 12.17 9.44 -10.99
CA MET A 138 10.92 8.70 -10.98
C MET A 138 10.98 7.44 -11.85
N ASP A 139 11.69 7.50 -12.98
CA ASP A 139 11.89 6.34 -13.85
C ASP A 139 12.72 5.22 -13.20
N ARG A 140 13.44 5.54 -12.11
CA ARG A 140 14.35 4.60 -11.44
C ARG A 140 13.87 4.13 -10.08
N THR A 141 12.85 4.79 -9.51
CA THR A 141 12.35 4.40 -8.19
C THR A 141 11.27 3.34 -8.31
N ASP A 142 11.36 2.33 -7.45
CA ASP A 142 10.33 1.31 -7.27
C ASP A 142 9.44 1.62 -6.06
N PHE A 143 9.61 2.80 -5.46
CA PHE A 143 8.89 3.21 -4.25
C PHE A 143 7.78 4.18 -4.62
N TYR A 144 6.52 3.82 -4.29
CA TYR A 144 5.37 4.67 -4.59
C TYR A 144 4.21 4.37 -3.66
N TRP A 145 3.32 5.35 -3.51
CA TRP A 145 2.04 5.21 -2.82
C TRP A 145 0.98 4.82 -3.84
N THR A 146 0.13 3.87 -3.51
CA THR A 146 -0.94 3.43 -4.41
C THR A 146 -2.19 3.02 -3.66
N GLU A 147 -3.31 3.00 -4.37
CA GLU A 147 -4.56 2.40 -3.94
C GLU A 147 -4.74 1.11 -4.75
N TRP A 148 -5.24 0.07 -4.09
CA TRP A 148 -5.52 -1.21 -4.77
C TRP A 148 -7.01 -1.30 -5.11
N GLU A 149 -7.31 -1.77 -6.32
CA GLU A 149 -8.68 -1.94 -6.81
C GLU A 149 -9.04 -3.41 -7.00
#